data_c488862a467c6e286119c7c86f752184
#
_entry.id   c488862a467c6e286119c7c86f752184
#
_cell.length_a   1.000
_cell.length_b   1.000
_cell.length_c   1.000
_cell.angle_alpha   90.00
_cell.angle_beta   90.00
_cell.angle_gamma   90.00
#
_symmetry.space_group_name_H-M   'P 1'
#
loop_
_entity.id
_entity.type
_entity.pdbx_description
1 polymer ?
#
loop_
_entity_poly.entity_id
_entity_poly.type
_entity_poly.pdbx_seq_one_letter_code
_entity_poly.pdbx_strand_id
1 'polypeptide(L)'
;MIVDDSTAMRMIVKKTLRLAGFEGHDITEADDGAKALAAIKASKPDLVLSDWNMPNMTGLQLLEALVSGGVKVTFGFVTTEATPDMRAKAMGAGAKFLISKPFTPESFKEHLGPHIR
;
A
#
# COMPACT_ATOMS: atom_id res chain seq x y z
N MET A 1 5.36 4.78 -1.20
CA MET A 1 6.10 3.50 -1.02
C MET A 1 5.24 2.34 -1.49
N ILE A 2 5.84 1.41 -2.19
CA ILE A 2 5.17 0.18 -2.64
C ILE A 2 5.77 -1.00 -1.86
N VAL A 3 4.92 -1.76 -1.17
CA VAL A 3 5.34 -2.89 -0.34
C VAL A 3 4.71 -4.17 -0.89
N ASP A 4 5.54 -5.05 -1.45
CA ASP A 4 5.11 -6.32 -2.01
C ASP A 4 6.36 -7.22 -2.13
N ASP A 5 6.25 -8.50 -1.81
CA ASP A 5 7.37 -9.41 -1.89
C ASP A 5 7.73 -9.80 -3.34
N SER A 6 6.85 -9.50 -4.28
CA SER A 6 7.07 -9.77 -5.71
C SER A 6 7.66 -8.55 -6.42
N THR A 7 8.88 -8.68 -6.93
CA THR A 7 9.50 -7.62 -7.74
C THR A 7 8.66 -7.31 -8.99
N ALA A 8 8.12 -8.34 -9.64
CA ALA A 8 7.27 -8.18 -10.81
C ALA A 8 6.02 -7.39 -10.47
N MET A 9 5.39 -7.67 -9.33
CA MET A 9 4.19 -6.96 -8.90
C MET A 9 4.50 -5.49 -8.57
N ARG A 10 5.62 -5.21 -7.91
CA ARG A 10 6.03 -3.82 -7.66
C ARG A 10 6.20 -3.03 -8.97
N MET A 11 6.76 -3.66 -10.00
CA MET A 11 6.90 -3.04 -11.31
C MET A 11 5.54 -2.74 -11.95
N ILE A 12 4.59 -3.68 -11.84
CA ILE A 12 3.23 -3.51 -12.35
C ILE A 12 2.51 -2.37 -11.64
N VAL A 13 2.65 -2.28 -10.33
CA VAL A 13 2.04 -1.19 -9.54
C VAL A 13 2.63 0.16 -9.97
N LYS A 14 3.94 0.26 -10.14
CA LYS A 14 4.58 1.49 -10.63
C LYS A 14 4.06 1.91 -12.00
N LYS A 15 3.96 0.95 -12.92
CA LYS A 15 3.43 1.20 -14.27
C LYS A 15 1.98 1.67 -14.21
N THR A 16 1.17 1.03 -13.37
CA THR A 16 -0.24 1.37 -13.23
C THR A 16 -0.41 2.78 -12.66
N LEU A 17 0.41 3.16 -11.68
CA LEU A 17 0.41 4.53 -11.15
C LEU A 17 0.70 5.54 -12.25
N ARG A 18 1.68 5.28 -13.10
CA ARG A 18 2.03 6.16 -14.22
C ARG A 18 0.88 6.27 -15.20
N LEU A 19 0.27 5.14 -15.57
CA LEU A 19 -0.87 5.12 -16.51
C LEU A 19 -2.10 5.81 -15.92
N ALA A 20 -2.22 5.82 -14.59
CA ALA A 20 -3.31 6.51 -13.91
C ALA A 20 -3.08 8.03 -13.78
N GLY A 21 -1.91 8.51 -14.20
CA GLY A 21 -1.59 9.94 -14.17
C GLY A 21 -0.83 10.38 -12.91
N PHE A 22 -0.43 9.47 -12.04
CA PHE A 22 0.34 9.80 -10.84
C PHE A 22 1.83 9.77 -11.16
N GLU A 23 2.28 10.75 -11.93
CA GLU A 23 3.68 10.90 -12.31
C GLU A 23 4.37 11.96 -11.44
N GLY A 24 5.70 11.94 -11.46
CA GLY A 24 6.49 12.93 -10.74
C GLY A 24 6.66 12.67 -9.26
N HIS A 25 6.23 11.51 -8.77
CA HIS A 25 6.41 11.12 -7.37
C HIS A 25 7.66 10.25 -7.22
N ASP A 26 8.36 10.44 -6.11
CA ASP A 26 9.46 9.56 -5.72
C ASP A 26 8.87 8.26 -5.17
N ILE A 27 9.16 7.15 -5.86
CA ILE A 27 8.63 5.84 -5.49
C ILE A 27 9.74 5.03 -4.82
N THR A 28 9.49 4.64 -3.58
CA THR A 28 10.36 3.72 -2.83
C THR A 28 9.67 2.37 -2.72
N GLU A 29 10.46 1.32 -2.52
CA GLU A 29 9.96 -0.05 -2.49
C GLU A 29 10.48 -0.81 -1.27
N ALA A 30 9.69 -1.78 -0.81
CA ALA A 30 10.12 -2.74 0.19
C ALA A 30 9.53 -4.09 -0.16
N ASP A 31 10.27 -5.15 0.14
CA ASP A 31 9.86 -6.52 -0.21
C ASP A 31 9.24 -7.29 0.97
N ASP A 32 9.19 -6.68 2.14
CA ASP A 32 8.44 -7.22 3.28
C ASP A 32 8.03 -6.11 4.25
N GLY A 33 7.13 -6.46 5.18
CA GLY A 33 6.60 -5.48 6.12
C GLY A 33 7.62 -4.96 7.12
N ALA A 34 8.58 -5.78 7.54
CA ALA A 34 9.61 -5.36 8.49
C ALA A 34 10.54 -4.32 7.89
N LYS A 35 10.96 -4.53 6.64
CA LYS A 35 11.78 -3.57 5.90
C LYS A 35 11.01 -2.30 5.63
N ALA A 36 9.73 -2.42 5.28
CA ALA A 36 8.86 -1.26 5.07
C ALA A 36 8.72 -0.43 6.34
N LEU A 37 8.51 -1.08 7.48
CA LEU A 37 8.37 -0.39 8.76
C LEU A 37 9.62 0.43 9.09
N ALA A 38 10.80 -0.17 8.93
CA ALA A 38 12.06 0.51 9.18
C ALA A 38 12.25 1.71 8.24
N ALA A 39 11.96 1.52 6.95
CA ALA A 39 12.09 2.58 5.95
C ALA A 39 11.11 3.73 6.19
N ILE A 40 9.88 3.43 6.57
CA ILE A 40 8.85 4.45 6.88
C ILE A 40 9.25 5.27 8.10
N LYS A 41 9.77 4.62 9.13
CA LYS A 41 10.25 5.32 10.33
C LYS A 41 11.43 6.23 10.03
N ALA A 42 12.30 5.83 9.10
CA ALA A 42 13.46 6.63 8.69
C ALA A 42 13.07 7.82 7.83
N SER A 43 12.12 7.63 6.92
CA SER A 43 11.69 8.68 5.99
C SER A 43 10.22 8.45 5.62
N LYS A 44 9.32 9.11 6.32
CA LYS A 44 7.88 8.91 6.18
C LYS A 44 7.37 9.27 4.77
N PRO A 45 6.79 8.31 4.03
CA PRO A 45 6.18 8.60 2.73
C PRO A 45 4.80 9.22 2.89
N ASP A 46 4.30 9.84 1.82
CA ASP A 46 2.96 10.40 1.81
C ASP A 46 1.89 9.32 1.64
N LEU A 47 2.24 8.24 0.94
CA LEU A 47 1.32 7.14 0.65
C LEU A 47 2.06 5.81 0.70
N VAL A 48 1.43 4.80 1.30
CA VAL A 48 1.90 3.43 1.30
C VAL A 48 0.87 2.55 0.61
N LEU A 49 1.30 1.82 -0.41
CA LEU A 49 0.52 0.77 -1.06
C LEU A 49 1.15 -0.56 -0.69
N SER A 50 0.43 -1.40 0.03
CA SER A 50 0.96 -2.66 0.55
C SER A 50 0.12 -3.85 0.14
N ASP A 51 0.78 -4.94 -0.24
CA ASP A 51 0.13 -6.24 -0.30
C ASP A 51 -0.23 -6.67 1.13
N TRP A 52 -1.16 -7.61 1.25
CA TRP A 52 -1.58 -8.17 2.54
C TRP A 52 -0.66 -9.30 2.98
N ASN A 53 -0.47 -10.28 2.10
CA ASN A 53 0.32 -11.48 2.40
C ASN A 53 1.77 -11.29 2.01
N MET A 54 2.62 -11.15 3.01
CA MET A 54 4.07 -10.99 2.82
C MET A 54 4.82 -11.78 3.89
N PRO A 55 6.06 -12.22 3.61
CA PRO A 55 6.87 -12.89 4.63
C PRO A 55 7.26 -11.94 5.77
N ASN A 56 7.57 -12.49 6.92
CA ASN A 56 8.05 -11.81 8.12
C ASN A 56 6.99 -10.93 8.80
N MET A 57 6.29 -10.10 8.04
CA MET A 57 5.25 -9.22 8.57
C MET A 57 4.21 -8.99 7.48
N THR A 58 2.94 -9.27 7.78
CA THR A 58 1.84 -9.02 6.83
C THR A 58 1.58 -7.52 6.68
N GLY A 59 0.87 -7.15 5.61
CA GLY A 59 0.47 -5.75 5.41
C GLY A 59 -0.39 -5.22 6.55
N LEU A 60 -1.28 -6.05 7.10
CA LEU A 60 -2.09 -5.66 8.25
C LEU A 60 -1.23 -5.42 9.49
N GLN A 61 -0.27 -6.30 9.76
CA GLN A 61 0.67 -6.14 10.88
C GLN A 61 1.51 -4.86 10.71
N LEU A 62 1.92 -4.57 9.49
CA LEU A 62 2.64 -3.33 9.18
C LEU A 62 1.79 -2.10 9.53
N LEU A 63 0.53 -2.08 9.09
CA LEU A 63 -0.38 -0.98 9.38
C LEU A 63 -0.60 -0.84 10.89
N GLU A 64 -0.85 -1.94 11.58
CA GLU A 64 -1.04 -1.94 13.03
C GLU A 64 0.19 -1.40 13.77
N ALA A 65 1.39 -1.79 13.32
CA ALA A 65 2.64 -1.30 13.91
C ALA A 65 2.82 0.21 13.69
N LEU A 66 2.45 0.72 12.51
CA LEU A 66 2.51 2.16 12.23
C LEU A 66 1.55 2.94 13.11
N VAL A 67 0.33 2.47 13.25
CA VAL A 67 -0.69 3.12 14.09
C VAL A 67 -0.27 3.09 15.56
N SER A 68 0.21 1.95 16.05
CA SER A 68 0.70 1.81 17.43
C SER A 68 1.89 2.71 17.72
N GLY A 69 2.73 2.93 16.71
CA GLY A 69 3.90 3.81 16.84
C GLY A 69 3.60 5.29 16.63
N GLY A 70 2.35 5.65 16.39
CA GLY A 70 1.95 7.04 16.16
C GLY A 70 2.41 7.60 14.81
N VAL A 71 2.75 6.73 13.87
CA VAL A 71 3.19 7.14 12.53
C VAL A 71 1.96 7.32 11.64
N LYS A 72 1.71 8.55 11.22
CA LYS A 72 0.55 8.88 10.38
C LYS A 72 0.96 8.92 8.92
N VAL A 73 0.48 7.94 8.15
CA VAL A 73 0.65 7.88 6.70
C VAL A 73 -0.69 7.49 6.08
N THR A 74 -0.91 7.88 4.83
CA THR A 74 -2.03 7.36 4.07
C THR A 74 -1.67 5.95 3.61
N PHE A 75 -2.44 4.95 4.05
CA PHE A 75 -2.15 3.54 3.84
C PHE A 75 -3.30 2.88 3.10
N GLY A 76 -2.98 2.15 2.03
CA GLY A 76 -3.96 1.38 1.30
C GLY A 76 -3.42 0.00 0.94
N PHE A 77 -4.32 -0.97 0.81
CA PHE A 77 -3.96 -2.33 0.43
C PHE A 77 -4.17 -2.56 -1.05
N VAL A 78 -3.30 -3.37 -1.65
CA VAL A 78 -3.45 -3.90 -3.01
C VAL A 78 -3.27 -5.40 -2.88
N THR A 79 -4.36 -6.16 -2.98
CA THR A 79 -4.35 -7.59 -2.65
C THR A 79 -5.27 -8.41 -3.55
N THR A 80 -4.97 -9.71 -3.70
CA THR A 80 -5.85 -10.64 -4.41
C THR A 80 -7.06 -11.05 -3.56
N GLU A 81 -6.98 -10.86 -2.24
CA GLU A 81 -8.00 -11.31 -1.29
C GLU A 81 -8.80 -10.12 -0.74
N ALA A 82 -9.76 -9.63 -1.53
CA ALA A 82 -10.59 -8.48 -1.16
C ALA A 82 -11.96 -8.93 -0.68
N THR A 83 -12.01 -9.76 0.36
CA THR A 83 -13.26 -10.18 0.97
C THR A 83 -13.86 -9.06 1.82
N PRO A 84 -15.19 -9.08 2.09
CA PRO A 84 -15.79 -8.10 3.01
C PRO A 84 -15.16 -8.10 4.39
N ASP A 85 -14.79 -9.28 4.91
CA ASP A 85 -14.13 -9.39 6.22
C ASP A 85 -12.75 -8.73 6.21
N MET A 86 -11.97 -8.94 5.16
CA MET A 86 -10.65 -8.34 5.02
C MET A 86 -10.75 -6.83 4.85
N ARG A 87 -11.72 -6.38 4.08
CA ARG A 87 -11.98 -4.94 3.91
C ARG A 87 -12.32 -4.30 5.25
N ALA A 88 -13.19 -4.93 6.04
CA ALA A 88 -13.57 -4.43 7.36
C ALA A 88 -12.36 -4.36 8.31
N LYS A 89 -11.51 -5.38 8.30
CA LYS A 89 -10.28 -5.39 9.10
C LYS A 89 -9.31 -4.29 8.68
N ALA A 90 -9.14 -4.09 7.38
CA ALA A 90 -8.26 -3.06 6.84
C ALA A 90 -8.73 -1.67 7.26
N MET A 91 -10.01 -1.36 7.04
CA MET A 91 -10.57 -0.05 7.37
C MET A 91 -10.58 0.18 8.88
N GLY A 92 -10.89 -0.85 9.66
CA GLY A 92 -10.84 -0.79 11.12
C GLY A 92 -9.45 -0.56 11.67
N ALA A 93 -8.41 -1.01 10.97
CA ALA A 93 -7.02 -0.78 11.37
C ALA A 93 -6.49 0.58 10.92
N GLY A 94 -7.21 1.32 10.06
CA GLY A 94 -6.82 2.65 9.64
C GLY A 94 -6.46 2.80 8.16
N ALA A 95 -6.64 1.75 7.36
CA ALA A 95 -6.43 1.86 5.92
C ALA A 95 -7.47 2.77 5.29
N LYS A 96 -7.08 3.49 4.25
CA LYS A 96 -7.99 4.41 3.55
C LYS A 96 -8.73 3.74 2.40
N PHE A 97 -8.16 2.66 1.84
CA PHE A 97 -8.77 1.91 0.73
C PHE A 97 -8.19 0.51 0.64
N LEU A 98 -8.87 -0.32 -0.14
CA LEU A 98 -8.39 -1.65 -0.49
C LEU A 98 -8.70 -1.88 -1.96
N ILE A 99 -7.66 -2.11 -2.75
CA ILE A 99 -7.77 -2.37 -4.19
C ILE A 99 -7.55 -3.86 -4.43
N SER A 100 -8.48 -4.49 -5.13
CA SER A 100 -8.35 -5.90 -5.47
C SER A 100 -7.52 -6.10 -6.75
N LYS A 101 -6.71 -7.15 -6.77
CA LYS A 101 -6.00 -7.61 -7.97
C LYS A 101 -6.90 -8.58 -8.74
N PRO A 102 -6.94 -8.52 -10.06
CA PRO A 102 -6.25 -7.57 -10.93
C PRO A 102 -6.88 -6.18 -10.85
N PHE A 103 -6.06 -5.15 -11.01
CA PHE A 103 -6.49 -3.76 -10.95
C PHE A 103 -6.26 -3.07 -12.30
N THR A 104 -6.87 -1.88 -12.45
CA THR A 104 -6.74 -1.06 -13.65
C THR A 104 -6.24 0.33 -13.28
N PRO A 105 -5.72 1.12 -14.25
CA PRO A 105 -5.40 2.52 -14.00
C PRO A 105 -6.61 3.30 -13.47
N GLU A 106 -7.80 2.99 -13.95
CA GLU A 106 -9.05 3.63 -13.52
C GLU A 106 -9.34 3.37 -12.05
N SER A 107 -9.14 2.13 -11.57
CA SER A 107 -9.32 1.80 -10.16
C SER A 107 -8.32 2.53 -9.28
N PHE A 108 -7.10 2.72 -9.75
CA PHE A 108 -6.09 3.51 -9.05
C PHE A 108 -6.50 4.99 -8.96
N LYS A 109 -6.98 5.57 -10.05
CA LYS A 109 -7.49 6.96 -10.04
C LYS A 109 -8.61 7.12 -9.03
N GLU A 110 -9.55 6.18 -9.01
CA GLU A 110 -10.71 6.22 -8.13
C GLU A 110 -10.30 6.16 -6.67
N HIS A 111 -9.41 5.25 -6.31
CA HIS A 111 -9.02 5.02 -4.92
C HIS A 111 -7.95 6.00 -4.42
N LEU A 112 -6.99 6.34 -5.25
CA LEU A 112 -5.86 7.18 -4.85
C LEU A 112 -6.09 8.67 -5.07
N GLY A 113 -6.92 9.03 -6.05
CA GLY A 113 -7.17 10.43 -6.39
C GLY A 113 -7.51 11.34 -5.23
N PRO A 114 -8.36 10.91 -4.26
CA PRO A 114 -8.66 11.71 -3.08
C PRO A 114 -7.46 11.94 -2.15
N HIS A 115 -6.38 11.17 -2.29
CA HIS A 115 -5.26 11.16 -1.35
C HIS A 115 -3.96 11.72 -1.93
N ILE A 116 -3.75 11.58 -3.25
CA ILE A 116 -2.56 12.08 -3.94
C ILE A 116 -2.93 12.68 -5.30
N ARG A 117 -1.98 13.41 -5.87
CA ARG A 117 -2.16 14.05 -7.18
C ARG A 117 -1.03 13.69 -8.13
#